data_2af1cc294bdf8c2352fbce7c853a2bc5
#
_entry.id   2af1cc294bdf8c2352fbce7c853a2bc5
#
_cell.length_a   1.000
_cell.length_b   1.000
_cell.length_c   1.000
_cell.angle_alpha   90.00
_cell.angle_beta   90.00
_cell.angle_gamma   90.00
#
_symmetry.space_group_name_H-M   'P 1'
#
loop_
_entity.id
_entity.type
_entity.pdbx_description
1 polymer ?
#
loop_
_entity_poly.entity_id
_entity_poly.type
_entity_poly.pdbx_seq_one_letter_code
_entity_poly.pdbx_strand_id
1 'polypeptide(L)'
;MKQIFSKIEPGILLHQVFRYNQISKEREDIVPENEFLQLAILKMQKGKTFKAHKHIIKEKITNIAQESWVVIKGSVKCFFYDIDDTIIEEVILEQSDLSMTFRGGHNYEILEKDTIVYEFKTGPYLGIDFDKTLI
;
A
#
# COMPACT_ATOMS: atom_id res chain seq x y z
N MET A 1 -5.22 -9.66 -7.13
CA MET A 1 -4.60 -8.34 -7.00
C MET A 1 -5.26 -7.40 -8.00
N LYS A 2 -5.66 -6.21 -7.56
CA LYS A 2 -6.23 -5.17 -8.41
C LYS A 2 -5.22 -4.03 -8.51
N GLN A 3 -4.86 -3.65 -9.73
CA GLN A 3 -4.03 -2.48 -10.03
C GLN A 3 -4.92 -1.37 -10.60
N ILE A 4 -4.69 -0.15 -10.15
CA ILE A 4 -5.45 1.04 -10.52
C ILE A 4 -4.47 2.02 -11.18
N PHE A 5 -4.68 2.26 -12.45
CA PHE A 5 -3.84 3.12 -13.29
C PHE A 5 -4.52 4.46 -13.52
N SER A 6 -3.73 5.50 -13.71
CA SER A 6 -4.22 6.82 -14.08
C SER A 6 -5.00 6.76 -15.40
N LYS A 7 -6.11 7.51 -15.44
CA LYS A 7 -6.86 7.79 -16.67
C LYS A 7 -6.31 9.03 -17.39
N ILE A 8 -5.61 9.89 -16.65
CA ILE A 8 -5.02 11.13 -17.17
C ILE A 8 -3.67 10.84 -17.81
N GLU A 9 -2.84 10.01 -17.16
CA GLU A 9 -1.53 9.58 -17.68
C GLU A 9 -1.51 8.05 -17.85
N PRO A 10 -1.91 7.53 -19.04
CA PRO A 10 -1.98 6.08 -19.27
C PRO A 10 -0.65 5.37 -18.98
N GLY A 11 -0.75 4.25 -18.25
CA GLY A 11 0.41 3.43 -17.88
C GLY A 11 1.04 3.78 -16.53
N ILE A 12 0.64 4.87 -15.89
CA ILE A 12 1.09 5.20 -14.52
C ILE A 12 0.25 4.43 -13.51
N LEU A 13 0.90 3.54 -12.76
CA LEU A 13 0.29 2.84 -11.64
C LEU A 13 0.15 3.81 -10.45
N LEU A 14 -1.07 4.01 -10.00
CA LEU A 14 -1.39 4.89 -8.88
C LEU A 14 -1.60 4.11 -7.59
N HIS A 15 -2.48 3.10 -7.64
CA HIS A 15 -2.85 2.34 -6.45
C HIS A 15 -2.90 0.85 -6.73
N GLN A 16 -2.81 0.07 -5.66
CA GLN A 16 -2.91 -1.37 -5.73
C GLN A 16 -3.68 -1.91 -4.53
N VAL A 17 -4.55 -2.90 -4.77
CA VAL A 17 -5.29 -3.59 -3.72
C VAL A 17 -4.95 -5.08 -3.79
N PHE A 18 -4.61 -5.64 -2.65
CA PHE A 18 -4.39 -7.06 -2.48
C PHE A 18 -5.38 -7.63 -1.47
N ARG A 19 -6.02 -8.75 -1.85
CA ARG A 19 -6.96 -9.45 -1.00
C ARG A 19 -6.29 -10.66 -0.35
N TYR A 20 -6.51 -10.84 0.93
CA TYR A 20 -5.97 -11.97 1.68
C TYR A 20 -6.22 -13.32 1.01
N ASN A 21 -7.41 -13.55 0.46
CA ASN A 21 -7.79 -14.81 -0.19
C ASN A 21 -7.09 -15.06 -1.54
N GLN A 22 -6.30 -14.13 -2.03
CA GLN A 22 -5.55 -14.24 -3.29
C GLN A 22 -4.13 -14.81 -3.11
N ILE A 23 -3.70 -15.14 -1.87
CA ILE A 23 -2.40 -15.71 -1.60
C ILE A 23 -2.31 -17.13 -2.17
N SER A 24 -1.51 -17.31 -3.20
CA SER A 24 -1.38 -18.58 -3.93
C SER A 24 -0.01 -19.25 -3.78
N LYS A 25 1.05 -18.48 -3.51
CA LYS A 25 2.42 -18.94 -3.46
C LYS A 25 3.04 -18.79 -2.06
N GLU A 26 4.17 -19.48 -1.83
CA GLU A 26 4.96 -19.32 -0.60
C GLU A 26 5.51 -17.90 -0.45
N ARG A 27 5.89 -17.27 -1.57
CA ARG A 27 6.30 -15.86 -1.65
C ARG A 27 5.73 -15.22 -2.91
N GLU A 28 5.15 -14.06 -2.77
CA GLU A 28 4.70 -13.20 -3.87
C GLU A 28 5.20 -11.78 -3.63
N ASP A 29 6.10 -11.31 -4.50
CA ASP A 29 6.51 -9.91 -4.56
C ASP A 29 5.44 -9.20 -5.39
N ILE A 30 4.59 -8.40 -4.74
CA ILE A 30 3.35 -7.90 -5.33
C ILE A 30 3.46 -6.46 -5.83
N VAL A 31 4.56 -5.80 -5.55
CA VAL A 31 4.83 -4.42 -5.96
C VAL A 31 5.88 -4.42 -7.07
N PRO A 32 5.74 -3.59 -8.12
CA PRO A 32 6.78 -3.42 -9.13
C PRO A 32 8.14 -3.06 -8.49
N GLU A 33 9.22 -3.69 -8.97
CA GLU A 33 10.56 -3.57 -8.39
C GLU A 33 11.12 -2.13 -8.38
N ASN A 34 10.61 -1.28 -9.27
CA ASN A 34 11.01 0.13 -9.37
C ASN A 34 10.25 1.07 -8.42
N GLU A 35 9.23 0.58 -7.72
CA GLU A 35 8.56 1.38 -6.68
C GLU A 35 9.39 1.42 -5.40
N PHE A 36 9.28 2.51 -4.67
CA PHE A 36 10.13 2.75 -3.50
C PHE A 36 9.65 1.95 -2.27
N LEU A 37 8.34 1.92 -2.02
CA LEU A 37 7.74 1.07 -1.00
C LEU A 37 7.50 -0.32 -1.57
N GLN A 38 8.27 -1.29 -1.09
CA GLN A 38 8.19 -2.68 -1.53
C GLN A 38 7.35 -3.52 -0.58
N LEU A 39 6.58 -4.45 -1.13
CA LEU A 39 5.79 -5.40 -0.35
C LEU A 39 5.88 -6.81 -0.93
N ALA A 40 6.15 -7.76 -0.07
CA ALA A 40 6.07 -9.19 -0.37
C ALA A 40 5.10 -9.87 0.59
N ILE A 41 4.28 -10.76 0.06
CA ILE A 41 3.42 -11.66 0.85
C ILE A 41 4.15 -12.99 1.01
N LEU A 42 4.17 -13.49 2.24
CA LEU A 42 4.90 -14.70 2.59
C LEU A 42 3.95 -15.69 3.30
N LYS A 43 3.67 -16.81 2.66
CA LYS A 43 2.87 -17.92 3.22
C LYS A 43 3.81 -19.03 3.69
N MET A 44 4.13 -19.02 4.98
CA MET A 44 5.19 -19.85 5.54
C MET A 44 4.67 -21.10 6.21
N GLN A 45 5.40 -22.20 6.08
CA GLN A 45 5.16 -23.43 6.81
C GLN A 45 5.74 -23.34 8.24
N LYS A 46 5.13 -24.04 9.19
CA LYS A 46 5.63 -24.14 10.57
C LYS A 46 7.08 -24.66 10.55
N GLY A 47 7.95 -24.00 11.30
CA GLY A 47 9.36 -24.35 11.42
C GLY A 47 10.26 -23.78 10.31
N LYS A 48 9.72 -23.11 9.30
CA LYS A 48 10.53 -22.40 8.31
C LYS A 48 11.39 -21.33 9.00
N THR A 49 12.65 -21.27 8.64
CA THR A 49 13.59 -20.26 9.14
C THR A 49 14.48 -19.77 8.01
N PHE A 50 15.19 -18.70 8.26
CA PHE A 50 16.12 -18.07 7.31
C PHE A 50 17.50 -17.93 7.98
N LYS A 51 18.57 -17.88 7.17
CA LYS A 51 19.89 -17.51 7.67
C LYS A 51 19.82 -16.08 8.21
N ALA A 52 20.36 -15.88 9.42
CA ALA A 52 20.51 -14.55 9.97
C ALA A 52 21.31 -13.65 9.03
N HIS A 53 20.82 -12.45 8.77
CA HIS A 53 21.46 -11.50 7.85
C HIS A 53 21.20 -10.06 8.30
N LYS A 54 21.94 -9.16 7.72
CA LYS A 54 21.72 -7.71 7.82
C LYS A 54 21.67 -7.12 6.42
N HIS A 55 20.90 -6.07 6.25
CA HIS A 55 20.81 -5.36 4.98
C HIS A 55 22.08 -4.54 4.70
N ILE A 56 22.44 -4.46 3.43
CA ILE A 56 23.57 -3.64 2.96
C ILE A 56 23.16 -2.16 3.09
N ILE A 57 24.06 -1.37 3.65
CA ILE A 57 23.88 0.09 3.71
C ILE A 57 24.04 0.64 2.30
N LYS A 58 22.94 1.18 1.76
CA LYS A 58 22.90 1.79 0.43
C LYS A 58 21.99 2.99 0.46
N GLU A 59 22.44 4.11 -0.08
CA GLU A 59 21.58 5.26 -0.24
C GLU A 59 20.39 4.93 -1.16
N LYS A 60 19.21 5.39 -0.75
CA LYS A 60 17.97 5.31 -1.51
C LYS A 60 17.32 6.69 -1.48
N ILE A 61 17.04 7.25 -2.64
CA ILE A 61 16.48 8.59 -2.77
C ILE A 61 15.09 8.47 -3.39
N THR A 62 14.11 9.08 -2.75
CA THR A 62 12.76 9.27 -3.28
C THR A 62 12.29 10.69 -3.00
N ASN A 63 11.49 11.23 -3.88
CA ASN A 63 10.84 12.53 -3.77
C ASN A 63 9.32 12.41 -3.57
N ILE A 64 8.82 11.21 -3.32
CA ILE A 64 7.40 10.95 -3.14
C ILE A 64 7.17 10.07 -1.92
N ALA A 65 6.16 10.42 -1.12
CA ALA A 65 5.62 9.55 -0.09
C ALA A 65 4.73 8.49 -0.73
N GLN A 66 5.04 7.22 -0.44
CA GLN A 66 4.20 6.08 -0.79
C GLN A 66 3.67 5.48 0.50
N GLU A 67 2.42 5.03 0.49
CA GLU A 67 1.73 4.58 1.71
C GLU A 67 0.99 3.27 1.48
N SER A 68 0.92 2.45 2.52
CA SER A 68 0.13 1.22 2.56
C SER A 68 -0.68 1.14 3.83
N TRP A 69 -1.94 0.74 3.72
CA TRP A 69 -2.80 0.36 4.84
C TRP A 69 -3.07 -1.13 4.82
N VAL A 70 -2.88 -1.78 5.97
CA VAL A 70 -3.22 -3.19 6.20
C VAL A 70 -4.32 -3.25 7.25
N VAL A 71 -5.48 -3.79 6.89
CA VAL A 71 -6.60 -3.93 7.83
C VAL A 71 -6.34 -5.11 8.76
N ILE A 72 -6.14 -4.83 10.03
CA ILE A 72 -5.91 -5.84 11.07
C ILE A 72 -7.22 -6.32 11.67
N LYS A 73 -8.20 -5.42 11.79
CA LYS A 73 -9.54 -5.71 12.31
C LYS A 73 -10.54 -4.73 11.71
N GLY A 74 -11.77 -5.20 11.46
CA GLY A 74 -12.85 -4.39 10.93
C GLY A 74 -12.77 -4.21 9.42
N SER A 75 -13.35 -3.13 8.92
CA SER A 75 -13.40 -2.82 7.49
C SER A 75 -13.25 -1.32 7.22
N VAL A 76 -12.69 -1.02 6.04
CA VAL A 76 -12.36 0.34 5.60
C VAL A 76 -12.80 0.52 4.16
N LYS A 77 -13.48 1.61 3.85
CA LYS A 77 -13.73 2.05 2.48
C LYS A 77 -12.60 2.98 2.06
N CYS A 78 -11.93 2.62 0.98
CA CYS A 78 -10.87 3.42 0.36
C CYS A 78 -11.44 4.19 -0.83
N PHE A 79 -11.10 5.47 -0.91
CA PHE A 79 -11.34 6.34 -2.07
C PHE A 79 -9.98 6.61 -2.70
N PHE A 80 -9.79 6.20 -3.93
CA PHE A 80 -8.57 6.41 -4.68
C PHE A 80 -8.78 7.50 -5.72
N TYR A 81 -7.85 8.43 -5.78
CA TYR A 81 -7.91 9.59 -6.68
C TYR A 81 -6.83 9.50 -7.73
N ASP A 82 -7.12 9.99 -8.92
CA ASP A 82 -6.15 10.21 -9.97
C ASP A 82 -5.29 11.45 -9.66
N ILE A 83 -4.33 11.74 -10.50
CA ILE A 83 -3.41 12.89 -10.36
C ILE A 83 -4.09 14.25 -10.56
N ASP A 84 -5.31 14.28 -11.07
CA ASP A 84 -6.16 15.47 -11.20
C ASP A 84 -7.19 15.60 -10.08
N ASP A 85 -7.02 14.85 -8.98
CA ASP A 85 -7.88 14.83 -7.80
C ASP A 85 -9.30 14.27 -8.05
N THR A 86 -9.57 13.64 -9.19
CA THR A 86 -10.84 12.94 -9.43
C THR A 86 -10.84 11.54 -8.83
N ILE A 87 -11.97 11.12 -8.24
CA ILE A 87 -12.12 9.74 -7.74
C ILE A 87 -12.10 8.77 -8.94
N ILE A 88 -11.15 7.87 -8.91
CA ILE A 88 -10.96 6.86 -9.96
C ILE A 88 -11.51 5.50 -9.56
N GLU A 89 -11.51 5.19 -8.26
CA GLU A 89 -11.96 3.90 -7.74
C GLU A 89 -12.37 4.01 -6.27
N GLU A 90 -13.37 3.22 -5.87
CA GLU A 90 -13.78 3.01 -4.48
C GLU A 90 -13.71 1.51 -4.16
N VAL A 91 -13.10 1.15 -3.04
CA VAL A 91 -12.90 -0.25 -2.67
C VAL A 91 -13.10 -0.42 -1.17
N ILE A 92 -13.83 -1.45 -0.75
CA ILE A 92 -13.89 -1.86 0.65
C ILE A 92 -12.77 -2.87 0.90
N LEU A 93 -11.97 -2.62 1.91
CA LEU A 93 -10.98 -3.55 2.47
C LEU A 93 -11.54 -4.17 3.73
N GLU A 94 -11.42 -5.49 3.83
CA GLU A 94 -11.77 -6.28 4.99
C GLU A 94 -10.51 -6.72 5.75
N GLN A 95 -10.70 -7.37 6.89
CA GLN A 95 -9.57 -7.89 7.68
C GLN A 95 -8.58 -8.69 6.84
N SER A 96 -7.30 -8.37 6.98
CA SER A 96 -6.15 -8.93 6.27
C SER A 96 -6.00 -8.50 4.81
N ASP A 97 -6.89 -7.66 4.30
CA ASP A 97 -6.69 -6.97 3.03
C ASP A 97 -5.74 -5.78 3.19
N LEU A 98 -5.17 -5.34 2.10
CA LEU A 98 -4.31 -4.15 2.09
C LEU A 98 -4.49 -3.30 0.82
N SER A 99 -4.17 -2.03 0.96
CA SER A 99 -4.00 -1.08 -0.14
C SER A 99 -2.60 -0.50 -0.16
N MET A 100 -2.16 -0.12 -1.34
CA MET A 100 -0.93 0.67 -1.54
C MET A 100 -1.23 1.84 -2.45
N THR A 101 -0.71 3.00 -2.09
CA THR A 101 -0.72 4.21 -2.90
C THR A 101 0.72 4.55 -3.28
N PHE A 102 1.00 4.58 -4.57
CA PHE A 102 2.29 4.95 -5.13
C PHE A 102 2.30 6.41 -5.56
N ARG A 103 1.16 6.87 -6.11
CA ARG A 103 0.90 8.23 -6.62
C ARG A 103 -0.60 8.50 -6.56
N GLY A 104 -0.99 9.74 -6.79
CA GLY A 104 -2.39 10.18 -6.67
C GLY A 104 -2.82 10.35 -5.22
N GLY A 105 -4.06 10.71 -5.02
CA GLY A 105 -4.64 10.92 -3.70
C GLY A 105 -5.35 9.68 -3.16
N HIS A 106 -5.55 9.66 -1.86
CA HIS A 106 -6.38 8.64 -1.22
C HIS A 106 -7.10 9.22 -0.01
N ASN A 107 -8.24 8.62 0.34
CA ASN A 107 -8.95 8.85 1.58
C ASN A 107 -9.56 7.55 2.09
N TYR A 108 -9.85 7.50 3.38
CA TYR A 108 -10.38 6.31 4.03
C TYR A 108 -11.57 6.65 4.91
N GLU A 109 -12.62 5.83 4.82
CA GLU A 109 -13.78 5.84 5.71
C GLU A 109 -13.79 4.55 6.54
N ILE A 110 -13.83 4.68 7.86
CA ILE A 110 -13.90 3.55 8.77
C ILE A 110 -15.35 3.07 8.85
N LEU A 111 -15.59 1.82 8.46
CA LEU A 111 -16.96 1.27 8.37
C LEU A 111 -17.41 0.55 9.62
N GLU A 112 -16.50 0.11 10.48
CA GLU A 112 -16.82 -0.63 11.70
C GLU A 112 -16.18 0.03 12.92
N LYS A 113 -16.88 -0.09 14.06
CA LYS A 113 -16.33 0.35 15.35
C LYS A 113 -15.06 -0.44 15.71
N ASP A 114 -14.09 0.25 16.31
CA ASP A 114 -12.83 -0.35 16.77
C ASP A 114 -12.02 -1.02 15.63
N THR A 115 -12.14 -0.50 14.41
CA THR A 115 -11.28 -0.87 13.27
C THR A 115 -9.83 -0.52 13.58
N ILE A 116 -8.92 -1.45 13.27
CA ILE A 116 -7.47 -1.30 13.46
C ILE A 116 -6.79 -1.51 12.11
N VAL A 117 -5.94 -0.56 11.73
CA VAL A 117 -5.08 -0.65 10.56
C VAL A 117 -3.63 -0.44 10.93
N TYR A 118 -2.72 -1.06 10.19
CA TYR A 118 -1.31 -0.69 10.20
C TYR A 118 -1.03 0.15 8.97
N GLU A 119 -0.48 1.34 9.19
CA GLU A 119 0.01 2.23 8.14
C GLU A 119 1.53 2.05 7.99
N PHE A 120 1.98 1.85 6.77
CA PHE A 120 3.38 1.87 6.41
C PHE A 120 3.59 2.93 5.34
N LYS A 121 4.58 3.78 5.51
CA LYS A 121 4.93 4.76 4.49
C LYS A 121 6.42 4.99 4.38
N THR A 122 6.84 5.53 3.27
CA THR A 122 8.23 5.95 3.09
C THR A 122 8.53 7.14 3.99
N GLY A 123 9.67 7.11 4.68
CA GLY A 123 10.15 8.18 5.56
C GLY A 123 11.35 8.90 4.97
N PRO A 124 11.94 9.85 5.74
CA PRO A 124 11.55 10.27 7.08
C PRO A 124 10.28 11.12 7.11
N TYR A 125 9.50 11.02 8.21
CA TYR A 125 8.31 11.84 8.42
C TYR A 125 8.67 13.17 9.09
N LEU A 126 8.46 14.27 8.40
CA LEU A 126 8.83 15.62 8.84
C LEU A 126 7.63 16.44 9.37
N GLY A 127 6.46 15.83 9.46
CA GLY A 127 5.22 16.47 9.87
C GLY A 127 4.22 16.59 8.72
N ILE A 128 2.95 16.81 9.06
CA ILE A 128 1.84 16.80 8.11
C ILE A 128 1.99 17.84 6.99
N ASP A 129 2.51 19.01 7.33
CA ASP A 129 2.65 20.13 6.38
C ASP A 129 3.71 19.87 5.29
N PHE A 130 4.58 18.87 5.51
CA PHE A 130 5.62 18.45 4.56
C PHE A 130 5.32 17.09 3.90
N ASP A 131 4.23 16.43 4.31
CA ASP A 131 3.92 15.08 3.90
C ASP A 131 2.75 15.01 2.92
N LYS A 132 1.76 15.88 3.05
CA LYS A 132 0.54 15.82 2.26
C LYS A 132 -0.11 17.18 2.00
N THR A 133 -0.82 17.24 0.88
CA THR A 133 -1.70 18.34 0.50
C THR A 133 -3.14 17.84 0.51
N LEU A 134 -4.07 18.66 0.98
CA LEU A 134 -5.51 18.35 0.92
C LEU A 134 -6.03 18.53 -0.51
N ILE A 135 -6.93 17.65 -0.91
CA ILE A 135 -7.66 17.65 -2.19
C ILE A 135 -9.15 17.79 -1.96
#